data_5c8925450a0d3a1cf028badc948ef623
#
_entry.id   5c8925450a0d3a1cf028badc948ef623
#
_cell.length_a   1.000
_cell.length_b   1.000
_cell.length_c   1.000
_cell.angle_alpha   90.00
_cell.angle_beta   90.00
_cell.angle_gamma   90.00
#
_symmetry.space_group_name_H-M   'P 1'
#
loop_
_entity.id
_entity.type
_entity.pdbx_description
1 polymer ?
#
loop_
_entity_poly.entity_id
_entity_poly.type
_entity_poly.pdbx_seq_one_letter_code
_entity_poly.pdbx_strand_id
1 'polypeptide(L)'
;MIRRFISVASLLVVAMAGLLTGAGEARAQVTLELKYAEGTKSSSQTESLVNQTLTLGGRDVLTKSSTFMTMSSSIGTRGADGTLAIVERVESMQTELDLNGTKLQFDSVNPDKKADIPQLEPLLDLLRAAVKLPMTRTLEEKTNKLKSITLPEGEYERLGEAAKDRFDPVKLKKATEQALAYLPDGPVKVGDKWERATEVNLGSGQLMSFLTKYEYLGTVEQDGVTLDKIGGKAFEVSLSIVGNPALQLTKSDLKIKESATTHLFDRERGHLVSKNAKVRIDGPLTLVIGGMELEGKVDLTMEEKSTRQK
;
A
#
# COMPACT_ATOMS: atom_id res chain seq x y z
N MET A 1 -60.57 40.44 64.96
CA MET A 1 -60.27 39.18 65.64
C MET A 1 -59.99 38.08 64.61
N ILE A 2 -58.81 37.49 64.73
CA ILE A 2 -58.53 36.07 64.51
C ILE A 2 -58.00 35.67 63.11
N ARG A 3 -56.71 35.48 63.11
CA ARG A 3 -55.84 34.32 62.84
C ARG A 3 -55.80 33.83 61.40
N ARG A 4 -54.73 34.16 60.72
CA ARG A 4 -53.49 33.39 60.27
C ARG A 4 -53.73 31.88 60.19
N PHE A 5 -53.64 31.36 58.94
CA PHE A 5 -53.01 30.08 58.65
C PHE A 5 -52.18 30.22 57.42
N ILE A 6 -50.89 30.15 57.65
CA ILE A 6 -49.84 30.06 56.63
C ILE A 6 -49.77 28.58 56.21
N SER A 7 -50.04 28.30 54.96
CA SER A 7 -49.82 26.97 54.43
C SER A 7 -48.41 26.92 53.73
N VAL A 8 -47.56 26.08 54.27
CA VAL A 8 -46.23 25.72 53.81
C VAL A 8 -46.41 24.75 52.65
N ALA A 9 -46.23 25.25 51.42
CA ALA A 9 -46.13 24.42 50.22
C ALA A 9 -45.37 25.17 49.15
N SER A 10 -44.07 25.41 49.37
CA SER A 10 -43.16 25.95 48.31
C SER A 10 -41.72 25.63 48.66
N LEU A 11 -41.32 24.36 48.55
CA LEU A 11 -39.92 23.99 48.58
C LEU A 11 -39.75 22.54 48.10
N LEU A 12 -39.89 22.30 46.80
CA LEU A 12 -39.46 21.01 46.18
C LEU A 12 -39.56 21.06 44.64
N VAL A 13 -38.99 22.08 44.00
CA VAL A 13 -38.74 22.10 42.53
C VAL A 13 -37.45 22.85 42.24
N VAL A 14 -36.35 22.46 42.83
CA VAL A 14 -34.99 22.86 42.33
C VAL A 14 -34.00 21.75 42.70
N ALA A 15 -34.13 20.58 42.09
CA ALA A 15 -33.09 19.55 42.17
C ALA A 15 -33.20 18.52 41.04
N MET A 16 -33.55 18.91 39.80
CA MET A 16 -33.55 17.99 38.67
C MET A 16 -33.12 18.65 37.36
N ALA A 17 -32.19 19.60 37.45
CA ALA A 17 -31.59 20.26 36.27
C ALA A 17 -30.07 20.15 36.29
N GLY A 18 -29.51 19.00 36.71
CA GLY A 18 -28.07 18.86 36.88
C GLY A 18 -27.47 17.51 36.46
N LEU A 19 -28.19 16.72 35.65
CA LEU A 19 -27.67 15.38 35.21
C LEU A 19 -27.81 15.13 33.71
N LEU A 20 -27.73 16.17 32.90
CA LEU A 20 -27.66 16.05 31.43
C LEU A 20 -26.35 16.62 30.87
N THR A 21 -25.24 16.45 31.58
CA THR A 21 -23.91 16.79 31.05
C THR A 21 -23.09 15.54 31.04
N GLY A 22 -22.89 14.97 29.83
CA GLY A 22 -21.82 14.01 29.61
C GLY A 22 -22.25 12.60 29.23
N ALA A 23 -23.31 12.42 28.44
CA ALA A 23 -23.23 11.32 27.49
C ALA A 23 -22.23 11.70 26.43
N GLY A 24 -20.94 11.67 26.76
CA GLY A 24 -19.90 11.55 25.78
C GLY A 24 -20.29 10.36 24.93
N GLU A 25 -20.59 10.58 23.65
CA GLU A 25 -20.82 9.50 22.71
C GLU A 25 -19.67 8.53 22.91
N ALA A 26 -19.94 7.40 23.54
CA ALA A 26 -19.03 6.26 23.53
C ALA A 26 -18.96 5.84 22.07
N ARG A 27 -18.07 6.48 21.32
CA ARG A 27 -17.83 6.15 19.90
C ARG A 27 -17.50 4.69 19.88
N ALA A 28 -18.40 3.89 19.31
CA ALA A 28 -18.27 2.45 19.28
C ALA A 28 -16.92 2.08 18.63
N GLN A 29 -16.18 1.23 19.31
CA GLN A 29 -14.97 0.64 18.72
C GLN A 29 -15.36 -0.30 17.60
N VAL A 30 -14.54 -0.33 16.56
CA VAL A 30 -14.71 -1.21 15.41
C VAL A 30 -13.43 -2.03 15.20
N THR A 31 -13.59 -3.26 14.75
CA THR A 31 -12.47 -4.13 14.38
C THR A 31 -12.41 -4.21 12.86
N LEU A 32 -11.25 -3.88 12.31
CA LEU A 32 -10.97 -3.89 10.86
C LEU A 32 -10.10 -5.11 10.55
N GLU A 33 -10.73 -6.21 10.17
CA GLU A 33 -10.07 -7.49 9.93
C GLU A 33 -10.35 -8.00 8.52
N LEU A 34 -9.33 -8.61 7.90
CA LEU A 34 -9.49 -9.30 6.63
C LEU A 34 -10.33 -10.57 6.82
N LYS A 35 -11.30 -10.78 5.93
CA LYS A 35 -12.12 -11.97 5.85
C LYS A 35 -11.95 -12.62 4.50
N TYR A 36 -11.83 -13.93 4.50
CA TYR A 36 -11.60 -14.72 3.31
C TYR A 36 -12.74 -15.73 3.14
N ALA A 37 -13.70 -15.42 2.29
CA ALA A 37 -14.80 -16.32 1.97
C ALA A 37 -14.30 -17.37 0.96
N GLU A 38 -14.35 -18.64 1.36
CA GLU A 38 -13.91 -19.77 0.54
C GLU A 38 -14.68 -19.85 -0.79
N GLY A 39 -13.98 -20.26 -1.86
CA GLY A 39 -14.55 -20.40 -3.19
C GLY A 39 -14.84 -19.09 -3.92
N THR A 40 -14.52 -17.93 -3.31
CA THR A 40 -14.80 -16.64 -3.96
C THR A 40 -13.71 -16.21 -4.92
N LYS A 41 -14.12 -15.43 -5.92
CA LYS A 41 -13.22 -14.74 -6.84
C LYS A 41 -13.45 -13.25 -6.78
N SER A 42 -12.40 -12.50 -7.02
CA SER A 42 -12.45 -11.04 -7.11
C SER A 42 -11.42 -10.51 -8.08
N SER A 43 -11.63 -9.29 -8.52
CA SER A 43 -10.71 -8.57 -9.39
C SER A 43 -10.42 -7.20 -8.79
N SER A 44 -9.27 -6.64 -9.10
CA SER A 44 -8.90 -5.26 -8.75
C SER A 44 -8.15 -4.62 -9.91
N GLN A 45 -8.33 -3.32 -10.04
CA GLN A 45 -7.59 -2.48 -10.98
C GLN A 45 -6.69 -1.55 -10.20
N THR A 46 -5.46 -1.40 -10.67
CA THR A 46 -4.45 -0.50 -10.08
C THR A 46 -3.85 0.36 -11.17
N GLU A 47 -3.81 1.65 -10.92
CA GLU A 47 -3.10 2.66 -11.69
C GLU A 47 -1.95 3.20 -10.83
N SER A 48 -0.73 3.20 -11.37
CA SER A 48 0.45 3.75 -10.71
C SER A 48 1.16 4.74 -11.62
N LEU A 49 1.48 5.91 -11.08
CA LEU A 49 2.22 6.96 -11.77
C LEU A 49 3.48 7.29 -10.97
N VAL A 50 4.61 7.32 -11.65
CA VAL A 50 5.90 7.72 -11.08
C VAL A 50 6.52 8.79 -11.95
N ASN A 51 6.88 9.92 -11.34
CA ASN A 51 7.64 10.98 -11.97
C ASN A 51 8.87 11.26 -11.12
N GLN A 52 10.05 11.10 -11.70
CA GLN A 52 11.31 11.33 -11.02
C GLN A 52 12.22 12.23 -11.85
N THR A 53 12.84 13.18 -11.18
CA THR A 53 14.00 13.93 -11.68
C THR A 53 15.17 13.61 -10.75
N LEU A 54 16.22 13.02 -11.29
CA LEU A 54 17.49 12.79 -10.60
C LEU A 54 18.55 13.68 -11.21
N THR A 55 18.97 14.73 -10.50
CA THR A 55 20.08 15.58 -10.91
C THR A 55 21.38 14.99 -10.38
N LEU A 56 22.35 14.70 -11.24
CA LEU A 56 23.69 14.20 -10.88
C LEU A 56 24.75 14.99 -11.66
N GLY A 57 25.70 15.56 -10.94
CA GLY A 57 26.78 16.37 -11.56
C GLY A 57 26.24 17.50 -12.45
N GLY A 58 25.10 18.11 -12.06
CA GLY A 58 24.42 19.18 -12.80
C GLY A 58 23.64 18.74 -14.04
N ARG A 59 23.44 17.43 -14.25
CA ARG A 59 22.62 16.89 -15.34
C ARG A 59 21.37 16.20 -14.81
N ASP A 60 20.23 16.48 -15.43
CA ASP A 60 18.96 15.86 -15.06
C ASP A 60 18.74 14.55 -15.83
N VAL A 61 18.37 13.52 -15.09
CA VAL A 61 17.86 12.25 -15.60
C VAL A 61 16.36 12.20 -15.26
N LEU A 62 15.53 12.23 -16.27
CA LEU A 62 14.08 12.21 -16.13
C LEU A 62 13.56 10.79 -16.29
N THR A 63 12.72 10.36 -15.37
CA THR A 63 11.99 9.09 -15.46
C THR A 63 10.51 9.35 -15.24
N LYS A 64 9.68 8.92 -16.19
CA LYS A 64 8.22 8.90 -16.03
C LYS A 64 7.72 7.50 -16.30
N SER A 65 6.88 6.99 -15.43
CA SER A 65 6.25 5.68 -15.60
C SER A 65 4.77 5.76 -15.31
N SER A 66 3.98 5.12 -16.15
CA SER A 66 2.55 4.89 -15.94
C SER A 66 2.28 3.41 -16.09
N THR A 67 1.65 2.79 -15.11
CA THR A 67 1.25 1.38 -15.18
C THR A 67 -0.23 1.26 -14.83
N PHE A 68 -0.98 0.60 -15.70
CA PHE A 68 -2.34 0.15 -15.44
C PHE A 68 -2.36 -1.38 -15.41
N MET A 69 -2.93 -1.95 -14.35
CA MET A 69 -2.91 -3.39 -14.12
C MET A 69 -4.25 -3.87 -13.58
N THR A 70 -4.73 -5.00 -14.11
CA THR A 70 -5.85 -5.75 -13.57
C THR A 70 -5.35 -7.04 -12.97
N MET A 71 -5.71 -7.30 -11.72
CA MET A 71 -5.39 -8.53 -11.01
C MET A 71 -6.65 -9.30 -10.66
N SER A 72 -6.61 -10.61 -10.76
CA SER A 72 -7.61 -11.51 -10.18
C SER A 72 -7.09 -12.19 -8.93
N SER A 73 -8.01 -12.52 -8.03
CA SER A 73 -7.73 -13.29 -6.82
C SER A 73 -8.80 -14.38 -6.68
N SER A 74 -8.38 -15.62 -6.51
CA SER A 74 -9.24 -16.77 -6.28
C SER A 74 -8.93 -17.37 -4.92
N ILE A 75 -9.90 -17.39 -4.02
CA ILE A 75 -9.80 -18.00 -2.69
C ILE A 75 -10.25 -19.46 -2.82
N GLY A 76 -9.36 -20.38 -2.47
CA GLY A 76 -9.64 -21.82 -2.45
C GLY A 76 -10.53 -22.23 -1.28
N THR A 77 -10.67 -23.55 -1.10
CA THR A 77 -11.23 -24.14 0.13
C THR A 77 -10.10 -24.46 1.10
N ARG A 78 -10.42 -24.50 2.40
CA ARG A 78 -9.41 -24.87 3.41
C ARG A 78 -8.96 -26.30 3.21
N GLY A 79 -7.66 -26.51 3.29
CA GLY A 79 -7.06 -27.83 3.29
C GLY A 79 -7.35 -28.60 4.58
N ALA A 80 -7.02 -29.89 4.58
CA ALA A 80 -7.14 -30.74 5.79
C ALA A 80 -6.29 -30.25 6.97
N ASP A 81 -5.22 -29.50 6.69
CA ASP A 81 -4.35 -28.84 7.68
C ASP A 81 -4.88 -27.46 8.10
N GLY A 82 -6.09 -27.08 7.66
CA GLY A 82 -6.76 -25.82 7.95
C GLY A 82 -6.20 -24.61 7.19
N THR A 83 -5.15 -24.75 6.40
CA THR A 83 -4.59 -23.64 5.62
C THR A 83 -5.51 -23.23 4.47
N LEU A 84 -5.44 -21.96 4.06
CA LEU A 84 -6.21 -21.41 2.97
C LEU A 84 -5.29 -20.89 1.87
N ALA A 85 -5.47 -21.37 0.65
CA ALA A 85 -4.72 -20.90 -0.52
C ALA A 85 -5.49 -19.81 -1.26
N ILE A 86 -4.79 -18.75 -1.64
CA ILE A 86 -5.29 -17.65 -2.45
C ILE A 86 -4.39 -17.52 -3.67
N VAL A 87 -4.92 -17.76 -4.84
CA VAL A 87 -4.19 -17.64 -6.11
C VAL A 87 -4.44 -16.26 -6.70
N GLU A 88 -3.38 -15.52 -6.94
CA GLU A 88 -3.40 -14.20 -7.58
C GLU A 88 -2.74 -14.24 -8.95
N ARG A 89 -3.34 -13.53 -9.90
CA ARG A 89 -2.84 -13.43 -11.29
C ARG A 89 -2.96 -11.99 -11.78
N VAL A 90 -1.99 -11.58 -12.57
CA VAL A 90 -2.12 -10.38 -13.41
C VAL A 90 -2.88 -10.80 -14.68
N GLU A 91 -4.09 -10.30 -14.85
CA GLU A 91 -4.94 -10.57 -16.01
C GLU A 91 -4.58 -9.67 -17.20
N SER A 92 -4.26 -8.42 -16.90
CA SER A 92 -3.77 -7.47 -17.90
C SER A 92 -2.83 -6.45 -17.28
N MET A 93 -1.86 -5.99 -18.06
CA MET A 93 -0.91 -4.95 -17.69
C MET A 93 -0.54 -4.12 -18.89
N GLN A 94 -0.60 -2.81 -18.74
CA GLN A 94 -0.05 -1.83 -19.67
C GLN A 94 0.92 -0.93 -18.91
N THR A 95 2.13 -0.77 -19.44
CA THR A 95 3.16 0.08 -18.84
C THR A 95 3.78 0.95 -19.92
N GLU A 96 3.85 2.23 -19.62
CA GLU A 96 4.65 3.20 -20.38
C GLU A 96 5.77 3.73 -19.49
N LEU A 97 6.98 3.70 -19.99
CA LEU A 97 8.17 4.23 -19.34
C LEU A 97 8.86 5.20 -20.28
N ASP A 98 9.16 6.39 -19.80
CA ASP A 98 9.99 7.40 -20.50
C ASP A 98 11.25 7.65 -19.68
N LEU A 99 12.39 7.35 -20.25
CA LEU A 99 13.73 7.56 -19.69
C LEU A 99 14.45 8.61 -20.54
N ASN A 100 14.41 9.87 -20.13
CA ASN A 100 15.01 10.99 -20.87
C ASN A 100 14.56 11.08 -22.34
N GLY A 101 13.27 10.86 -22.62
CA GLY A 101 12.74 10.85 -23.99
C GLY A 101 12.80 9.50 -24.69
N THR A 102 13.53 8.53 -24.13
CA THR A 102 13.51 7.14 -24.60
C THR A 102 12.29 6.42 -24.04
N LYS A 103 11.38 6.03 -24.92
CA LYS A 103 10.12 5.40 -24.53
C LYS A 103 10.19 3.89 -24.63
N LEU A 104 9.67 3.22 -23.60
CA LEU A 104 9.38 1.78 -23.57
C LEU A 104 7.90 1.61 -23.31
N GLN A 105 7.26 0.76 -24.11
CA GLN A 105 5.85 0.39 -23.93
C GLN A 105 5.74 -1.11 -23.81
N PHE A 106 4.98 -1.56 -22.82
CA PHE A 106 4.61 -2.95 -22.62
C PHE A 106 3.07 -3.05 -22.58
N ASP A 107 2.55 -4.04 -23.31
CA ASP A 107 1.15 -4.42 -23.26
C ASP A 107 1.06 -5.94 -23.18
N SER A 108 0.39 -6.44 -22.15
CA SER A 108 0.19 -7.87 -21.92
C SER A 108 -0.61 -8.58 -23.03
N VAL A 109 -1.32 -7.83 -23.88
CA VAL A 109 -1.99 -8.39 -25.08
C VAL A 109 -0.94 -8.82 -26.12
N ASN A 110 0.21 -8.13 -26.21
CA ASN A 110 1.33 -8.44 -27.10
C ASN A 110 2.64 -8.58 -26.30
N PRO A 111 2.73 -9.55 -25.38
CA PRO A 111 3.82 -9.60 -24.39
C PRO A 111 5.18 -9.90 -25.03
N ASP A 112 5.23 -10.49 -26.23
CA ASP A 112 6.47 -10.89 -26.89
C ASP A 112 7.07 -9.80 -27.79
N LYS A 113 6.45 -8.61 -27.85
CA LYS A 113 7.03 -7.45 -28.54
C LYS A 113 8.41 -7.11 -27.94
N LYS A 114 9.44 -7.06 -28.80
CA LYS A 114 10.79 -6.70 -28.38
C LYS A 114 10.94 -5.22 -28.08
N ALA A 115 11.90 -4.88 -27.22
CA ALA A 115 12.29 -3.49 -27.02
C ALA A 115 12.94 -2.92 -28.29
N ASP A 116 12.60 -1.68 -28.62
CA ASP A 116 13.29 -0.95 -29.71
C ASP A 116 14.77 -0.71 -29.38
N ILE A 117 15.09 -0.68 -28.10
CA ILE A 117 16.44 -0.54 -27.53
C ILE A 117 16.79 -1.83 -26.78
N PRO A 118 17.77 -2.62 -27.26
CA PRO A 118 18.12 -3.93 -26.66
C PRO A 118 18.45 -3.88 -25.16
N GLN A 119 19.00 -2.77 -24.67
CA GLN A 119 19.32 -2.57 -23.25
C GLN A 119 18.09 -2.54 -22.34
N LEU A 120 16.89 -2.31 -22.88
CA LEU A 120 15.62 -2.32 -22.15
C LEU A 120 14.91 -3.69 -22.17
N GLU A 121 15.43 -4.66 -22.95
CA GLU A 121 14.84 -6.00 -23.02
C GLU A 121 14.73 -6.70 -21.65
N PRO A 122 15.73 -6.62 -20.74
CA PRO A 122 15.59 -7.21 -19.40
C PRO A 122 14.43 -6.65 -18.59
N LEU A 123 14.05 -5.39 -18.83
CA LEU A 123 12.88 -4.79 -18.18
C LEU A 123 11.57 -5.36 -18.75
N LEU A 124 11.49 -5.56 -20.08
CA LEU A 124 10.35 -6.24 -20.69
C LEU A 124 10.24 -7.69 -20.20
N ASP A 125 11.35 -8.41 -20.04
CA ASP A 125 11.34 -9.77 -19.50
C ASP A 125 10.76 -9.82 -18.07
N LEU A 126 11.08 -8.83 -17.24
CA LEU A 126 10.49 -8.68 -15.92
C LEU A 126 8.95 -8.47 -15.98
N LEU A 127 8.46 -7.61 -16.88
CA LEU A 127 7.04 -7.36 -17.07
C LEU A 127 6.32 -8.60 -17.62
N ARG A 128 6.94 -9.33 -18.56
CA ARG A 128 6.44 -10.62 -19.07
C ARG A 128 6.31 -11.66 -17.96
N ALA A 129 7.33 -11.74 -17.08
CA ALA A 129 7.29 -12.63 -15.93
C ALA A 129 6.14 -12.26 -14.99
N ALA A 130 5.94 -10.98 -14.70
CA ALA A 130 4.85 -10.52 -13.84
C ALA A 130 3.46 -10.94 -14.35
N VAL A 131 3.23 -10.91 -15.66
CA VAL A 131 1.95 -11.33 -16.27
C VAL A 131 1.79 -12.86 -16.28
N LYS A 132 2.87 -13.61 -16.52
CA LYS A 132 2.81 -15.06 -16.70
C LYS A 132 2.76 -15.84 -15.39
N LEU A 133 3.26 -15.28 -14.30
CA LEU A 133 3.44 -16.00 -13.04
C LEU A 133 2.28 -15.78 -12.07
N PRO A 134 1.37 -16.77 -11.89
CA PRO A 134 0.46 -16.72 -10.77
C PRO A 134 1.20 -16.91 -9.46
N MET A 135 0.78 -16.17 -8.44
CA MET A 135 1.30 -16.30 -7.08
C MET A 135 0.26 -16.96 -6.19
N THR A 136 0.68 -17.90 -5.34
CA THR A 136 -0.18 -18.51 -4.34
C THR A 136 0.24 -18.04 -2.96
N ARG A 137 -0.66 -17.32 -2.29
CA ARG A 137 -0.55 -16.98 -0.87
C ARG A 137 -1.19 -18.08 -0.05
N THR A 138 -0.48 -18.61 0.93
CA THR A 138 -1.02 -19.56 1.90
C THR A 138 -1.21 -18.87 3.23
N LEU A 139 -2.41 -18.94 3.79
CA LEU A 139 -2.76 -18.37 5.10
C LEU A 139 -2.82 -19.47 6.15
N GLU A 140 -2.48 -19.13 7.42
CA GLU A 140 -2.60 -20.01 8.57
C GLU A 140 -4.07 -20.25 8.95
N GLU A 141 -4.35 -21.41 9.51
CA GLU A 141 -5.69 -21.88 9.85
C GLU A 141 -6.49 -20.90 10.73
N LYS A 142 -5.94 -20.50 11.86
CA LYS A 142 -6.70 -19.78 12.90
C LYS A 142 -6.55 -18.27 12.82
N THR A 143 -5.41 -17.81 12.35
CA THR A 143 -5.04 -16.40 12.41
C THR A 143 -5.27 -15.68 11.09
N ASN A 144 -5.44 -16.44 9.98
CA ASN A 144 -5.41 -15.93 8.61
C ASN A 144 -4.14 -15.11 8.30
N LYS A 145 -3.07 -15.29 9.09
CA LYS A 145 -1.78 -14.65 8.80
C LYS A 145 -1.11 -15.32 7.61
N LEU A 146 -0.34 -14.53 6.89
CA LEU A 146 0.39 -15.02 5.73
C LEU A 146 1.51 -15.99 6.15
N LYS A 147 1.34 -17.28 5.82
CA LYS A 147 2.32 -18.35 6.07
C LYS A 147 3.44 -18.32 5.04
N SER A 148 3.08 -18.34 3.75
CA SER A 148 4.03 -18.36 2.65
C SER A 148 3.45 -17.75 1.39
N ILE A 149 4.35 -17.38 0.46
CA ILE A 149 4.04 -17.12 -0.94
C ILE A 149 4.83 -18.14 -1.77
N THR A 150 4.20 -18.72 -2.77
CA THR A 150 4.84 -19.65 -3.69
C THR A 150 4.48 -19.29 -5.13
N LEU A 151 5.40 -19.59 -6.02
CA LEU A 151 5.23 -19.57 -7.47
C LEU A 151 5.02 -20.99 -7.99
N PRO A 152 4.53 -21.22 -9.22
CA PRO A 152 4.46 -22.55 -9.80
C PRO A 152 5.83 -23.21 -9.81
N GLU A 153 5.83 -24.52 -9.57
CA GLU A 153 7.05 -25.34 -9.53
C GLU A 153 7.86 -25.19 -10.83
N GLY A 154 9.18 -25.00 -10.70
CA GLY A 154 10.12 -24.85 -11.81
C GLY A 154 10.05 -23.51 -12.55
N GLU A 155 9.03 -22.69 -12.33
CA GLU A 155 8.94 -21.38 -13.01
C GLU A 155 9.91 -20.36 -12.43
N TYR A 156 10.13 -20.38 -11.11
CA TYR A 156 11.08 -19.48 -10.45
C TYR A 156 12.51 -19.69 -10.97
N GLU A 157 12.93 -20.95 -11.16
CA GLU A 157 14.26 -21.32 -11.64
C GLU A 157 14.52 -20.88 -13.08
N ARG A 158 13.47 -20.74 -13.89
CA ARG A 158 13.55 -20.27 -15.28
C ARG A 158 13.66 -18.77 -15.43
N LEU A 159 13.44 -18.02 -14.33
CA LEU A 159 13.54 -16.57 -14.35
C LEU A 159 15.00 -16.12 -14.53
N GLY A 160 15.19 -15.02 -15.23
CA GLY A 160 16.46 -14.29 -15.20
C GLY A 160 16.74 -13.68 -13.81
N GLU A 161 17.99 -13.38 -13.51
CA GLU A 161 18.41 -12.92 -12.18
C GLU A 161 17.64 -11.69 -11.67
N ALA A 162 17.33 -10.71 -12.52
CA ALA A 162 16.55 -9.54 -12.15
C ALA A 162 15.11 -9.90 -11.75
N ALA A 163 14.50 -10.87 -12.45
CA ALA A 163 13.17 -11.36 -12.13
C ALA A 163 13.18 -12.24 -10.88
N LYS A 164 14.19 -13.08 -10.67
CA LYS A 164 14.37 -13.86 -9.43
C LYS A 164 14.45 -12.95 -8.22
N ASP A 165 15.21 -11.87 -8.28
CA ASP A 165 15.30 -10.89 -7.20
C ASP A 165 13.94 -10.26 -6.89
N ARG A 166 13.16 -9.94 -7.92
CA ARG A 166 11.83 -9.30 -7.77
C ARG A 166 10.76 -10.26 -7.29
N PHE A 167 10.80 -11.52 -7.73
CA PHE A 167 9.83 -12.58 -7.39
C PHE A 167 10.31 -13.52 -6.28
N ASP A 168 11.33 -13.13 -5.52
CA ASP A 168 11.77 -13.88 -4.35
C ASP A 168 10.62 -14.06 -3.35
N PRO A 169 10.26 -15.30 -2.97
CA PRO A 169 9.10 -15.57 -2.10
C PRO A 169 9.17 -14.87 -0.74
N VAL A 170 10.38 -14.69 -0.18
CA VAL A 170 10.58 -14.03 1.11
C VAL A 170 10.32 -12.53 0.97
N LYS A 171 10.84 -11.92 -0.11
CA LYS A 171 10.60 -10.50 -0.41
C LYS A 171 9.13 -10.24 -0.72
N LEU A 172 8.48 -11.10 -1.50
CA LEU A 172 7.05 -11.02 -1.79
C LEU A 172 6.21 -11.15 -0.52
N LYS A 173 6.55 -12.08 0.37
CA LYS A 173 5.88 -12.21 1.67
C LYS A 173 5.98 -10.91 2.47
N LYS A 174 7.19 -10.36 2.64
CA LYS A 174 7.42 -9.08 3.33
C LYS A 174 6.60 -7.95 2.70
N ALA A 175 6.62 -7.82 1.38
CA ALA A 175 5.87 -6.79 0.65
C ALA A 175 4.35 -6.95 0.86
N THR A 176 3.82 -8.18 0.84
CA THR A 176 2.41 -8.46 1.09
C THR A 176 2.00 -8.10 2.52
N GLU A 177 2.81 -8.44 3.52
CA GLU A 177 2.57 -8.05 4.92
C GLU A 177 2.58 -6.53 5.09
N GLN A 178 3.51 -5.84 4.44
CA GLN A 178 3.58 -4.37 4.45
C GLN A 178 2.41 -3.71 3.72
N ALA A 179 1.87 -4.32 2.67
CA ALA A 179 0.68 -3.81 1.99
C ALA A 179 -0.57 -3.78 2.89
N LEU A 180 -0.57 -4.56 3.97
CA LEU A 180 -1.62 -4.61 4.99
C LEU A 180 -1.36 -3.68 6.19
N ALA A 181 -0.26 -2.94 6.19
CA ALA A 181 0.17 -2.07 7.30
C ALA A 181 -0.83 -0.95 7.63
N TYR A 182 -1.76 -0.63 6.72
CA TYR A 182 -2.84 0.32 6.98
C TYR A 182 -3.87 -0.18 8.00
N LEU A 183 -3.93 -1.50 8.29
CA LEU A 183 -4.83 -2.04 9.30
C LEU A 183 -4.24 -1.86 10.71
N PRO A 184 -5.09 -1.55 11.71
CA PRO A 184 -4.68 -1.49 13.11
C PRO A 184 -4.50 -2.91 13.68
N ASP A 185 -3.76 -3.02 14.80
CA ASP A 185 -3.55 -4.32 15.49
C ASP A 185 -4.76 -4.75 16.34
N GLY A 186 -5.74 -3.91 16.53
CA GLY A 186 -6.91 -4.17 17.37
C GLY A 186 -8.06 -3.22 17.10
N PRO A 187 -9.11 -3.23 17.95
CA PRO A 187 -10.25 -2.35 17.79
C PRO A 187 -9.88 -0.88 17.88
N VAL A 188 -10.48 -0.07 17.01
CA VAL A 188 -10.25 1.38 16.93
C VAL A 188 -11.55 2.16 16.98
N LYS A 189 -11.49 3.40 17.47
CA LYS A 189 -12.54 4.42 17.40
C LYS A 189 -12.07 5.59 16.51
N VAL A 190 -13.01 6.40 16.08
CA VAL A 190 -12.70 7.58 15.25
C VAL A 190 -11.69 8.48 15.96
N GLY A 191 -10.59 8.81 15.24
CA GLY A 191 -9.47 9.61 15.73
C GLY A 191 -8.31 8.79 16.30
N ASP A 192 -8.45 7.48 16.48
CA ASP A 192 -7.34 6.62 16.89
C ASP A 192 -6.26 6.56 15.80
N LYS A 193 -5.00 6.55 16.23
CA LYS A 193 -3.82 6.63 15.35
C LYS A 193 -2.86 5.49 15.65
N TRP A 194 -2.17 5.03 14.59
CA TRP A 194 -1.08 4.07 14.68
C TRP A 194 0.00 4.37 13.66
N GLU A 195 1.19 3.90 13.88
CA GLU A 195 2.34 4.12 13.00
C GLU A 195 2.86 2.78 12.46
N ARG A 196 3.32 2.81 11.21
CA ARG A 196 3.92 1.65 10.55
C ARG A 196 5.11 2.08 9.72
N ALA A 197 6.14 1.25 9.75
CA ALA A 197 7.24 1.31 8.80
C ALA A 197 6.89 0.43 7.58
N THR A 198 7.10 0.97 6.40
CA THR A 198 6.95 0.25 5.13
C THR A 198 8.18 0.48 4.26
N GLU A 199 8.46 -0.44 3.36
CA GLU A 199 9.61 -0.40 2.47
C GLU A 199 9.18 -0.68 1.04
N VAL A 200 9.62 0.14 0.11
CA VAL A 200 9.40 -0.01 -1.33
C VAL A 200 10.71 -0.40 -1.97
N ASN A 201 10.74 -1.56 -2.62
CA ASN A 201 11.87 -1.99 -3.43
C ASN A 201 11.77 -1.35 -4.81
N LEU A 202 12.69 -0.43 -5.12
CA LEU A 202 12.76 0.28 -6.39
C LEU A 202 13.56 -0.50 -7.46
N GLY A 203 14.12 -1.66 -7.09
CA GLY A 203 14.99 -2.47 -7.95
C GLY A 203 16.47 -2.14 -7.79
N SER A 204 17.35 -2.99 -8.34
CA SER A 204 18.81 -2.81 -8.31
C SER A 204 19.39 -2.55 -6.90
N GLY A 205 18.79 -3.14 -5.86
CA GLY A 205 19.19 -2.96 -4.47
C GLY A 205 18.73 -1.66 -3.82
N GLN A 206 17.96 -0.83 -4.51
CA GLN A 206 17.43 0.43 -3.97
C GLN A 206 16.18 0.16 -3.15
N LEU A 207 16.22 0.54 -1.87
CA LEU A 207 15.13 0.41 -0.92
C LEU A 207 14.75 1.78 -0.37
N MET A 208 13.48 2.14 -0.50
CA MET A 208 12.94 3.37 0.07
C MET A 208 12.02 3.02 1.23
N SER A 209 12.35 3.47 2.42
CA SER A 209 11.60 3.19 3.63
C SER A 209 10.80 4.43 4.05
N PHE A 210 9.58 4.20 4.53
CA PHE A 210 8.68 5.24 5.02
C PHE A 210 8.22 4.90 6.43
N LEU A 211 8.08 5.92 7.28
CA LEU A 211 7.29 5.85 8.49
C LEU A 211 5.98 6.60 8.26
N THR A 212 4.87 5.86 8.34
CA THR A 212 3.53 6.37 8.02
C THR A 212 2.65 6.33 9.26
N LYS A 213 1.99 7.45 9.55
CA LYS A 213 0.95 7.57 10.57
C LYS A 213 -0.41 7.39 9.91
N TYR A 214 -1.16 6.41 10.39
CA TYR A 214 -2.54 6.16 9.99
C TYR A 214 -3.51 6.70 11.04
N GLU A 215 -4.74 6.98 10.61
CA GLU A 215 -5.83 7.44 11.46
C GLU A 215 -7.14 6.84 10.99
N TYR A 216 -7.94 6.31 11.91
CA TYR A 216 -9.30 5.90 11.60
C TYR A 216 -10.23 7.13 11.58
N LEU A 217 -10.80 7.42 10.42
CA LEU A 217 -11.60 8.63 10.16
C LEU A 217 -13.11 8.38 10.27
N GLY A 218 -13.54 7.18 10.64
CA GLY A 218 -14.94 6.81 10.70
C GLY A 218 -15.43 6.19 9.40
N THR A 219 -16.75 6.28 9.16
CA THR A 219 -17.41 5.67 8.00
C THR A 219 -17.80 6.69 6.94
N VAL A 220 -17.91 6.22 5.70
CA VAL A 220 -18.45 6.97 4.55
C VAL A 220 -19.41 6.06 3.80
N GLU A 221 -20.43 6.65 3.18
CA GLU A 221 -21.32 5.93 2.26
C GLU A 221 -20.79 6.05 0.84
N GLN A 222 -20.65 4.91 0.15
CA GLN A 222 -20.30 4.85 -1.26
C GLN A 222 -21.12 3.75 -1.95
N ASP A 223 -21.83 4.10 -3.02
CA ASP A 223 -22.68 3.17 -3.80
C ASP A 223 -23.66 2.36 -2.94
N GLY A 224 -24.19 2.96 -1.86
CA GLY A 224 -25.12 2.33 -0.91
C GLY A 224 -24.45 1.35 0.05
N VAL A 225 -23.13 1.37 0.17
CA VAL A 225 -22.36 0.57 1.13
C VAL A 225 -21.65 1.48 2.11
N THR A 226 -21.79 1.17 3.41
CA THR A 226 -21.02 1.85 4.47
C THR A 226 -19.62 1.30 4.53
N LEU A 227 -18.61 2.14 4.27
CA LEU A 227 -17.21 1.79 4.26
C LEU A 227 -16.45 2.51 5.36
N ASP A 228 -15.49 1.83 5.97
CA ASP A 228 -14.56 2.42 6.92
C ASP A 228 -13.46 3.18 6.18
N LYS A 229 -13.21 4.41 6.60
CA LYS A 229 -12.18 5.27 6.02
C LYS A 229 -10.95 5.35 6.93
N ILE A 230 -9.80 5.00 6.38
CA ILE A 230 -8.50 5.12 7.05
C ILE A 230 -7.68 6.12 6.25
N GLY A 231 -7.23 7.19 6.92
CA GLY A 231 -6.26 8.14 6.38
C GLY A 231 -4.85 7.71 6.73
N GLY A 232 -3.89 8.04 5.85
CA GLY A 232 -2.46 7.81 6.11
C GLY A 232 -1.62 8.99 5.66
N LYS A 233 -0.54 9.28 6.40
CA LYS A 233 0.43 10.31 6.05
C LYS A 233 1.83 9.84 6.41
N ALA A 234 2.68 9.64 5.41
CA ALA A 234 4.10 9.41 5.66
C ALA A 234 4.74 10.71 6.17
N PHE A 235 5.64 10.60 7.14
CA PHE A 235 6.31 11.75 7.78
C PHE A 235 7.83 11.58 7.85
N GLU A 236 8.35 10.37 7.65
CA GLU A 236 9.78 10.11 7.49
C GLU A 236 10.03 9.29 6.24
N VAL A 237 11.15 9.51 5.58
CA VAL A 237 11.61 8.76 4.42
C VAL A 237 13.12 8.57 4.51
N SER A 238 13.58 7.40 4.12
CA SER A 238 15.01 7.12 3.91
C SER A 238 15.22 6.30 2.65
N LEU A 239 16.36 6.46 2.01
CA LEU A 239 16.80 5.67 0.87
C LEU A 239 18.04 4.89 1.28
N SER A 240 18.13 3.64 0.86
CA SER A 240 19.34 2.83 0.96
C SER A 240 19.60 2.10 -0.34
N ILE A 241 20.85 1.77 -0.61
CA ILE A 241 21.26 0.96 -1.75
C ILE A 241 22.11 -0.19 -1.20
N VAL A 242 21.66 -1.42 -1.41
CA VAL A 242 22.26 -2.62 -0.83
C VAL A 242 22.62 -3.60 -1.96
N GLY A 243 23.79 -4.24 -1.84
CA GLY A 243 24.19 -5.32 -2.75
C GLY A 243 24.62 -4.87 -4.15
N ASN A 244 24.82 -3.57 -4.38
CA ASN A 244 25.31 -3.05 -5.66
C ASN A 244 26.67 -2.36 -5.48
N PRO A 245 27.79 -3.04 -5.75
CA PRO A 245 29.12 -2.45 -5.55
C PRO A 245 29.44 -1.30 -6.53
N ALA A 246 28.75 -1.25 -7.68
CA ALA A 246 28.95 -0.21 -8.68
C ALA A 246 28.16 1.08 -8.37
N LEU A 247 27.20 1.02 -7.46
CA LEU A 247 26.35 2.13 -7.06
C LEU A 247 26.16 2.12 -5.54
N GLN A 248 26.70 3.12 -4.86
CA GLN A 248 26.59 3.25 -3.41
C GLN A 248 25.99 4.60 -3.04
N LEU A 249 25.12 4.61 -2.03
CA LEU A 249 24.61 5.84 -1.44
C LEU A 249 25.43 6.15 -0.18
N THR A 250 26.14 7.28 -0.15
CA THR A 250 26.97 7.70 0.97
C THR A 250 26.27 8.70 1.87
N LYS A 251 25.40 9.53 1.30
CA LYS A 251 24.59 10.50 2.04
C LYS A 251 23.22 10.68 1.40
N SER A 252 22.20 10.95 2.21
CA SER A 252 20.89 11.41 1.74
C SER A 252 20.20 12.23 2.84
N ASP A 253 19.56 13.33 2.44
CA ASP A 253 18.66 14.13 3.29
C ASP A 253 17.35 14.35 2.54
N LEU A 254 16.55 13.28 2.44
CA LEU A 254 15.28 13.29 1.75
C LEU A 254 14.17 13.80 2.65
N LYS A 255 13.27 14.59 2.08
CA LYS A 255 12.13 15.18 2.80
C LYS A 255 10.83 14.89 2.05
N ILE A 256 9.80 14.54 2.81
CA ILE A 256 8.46 14.42 2.30
C ILE A 256 7.86 15.80 2.15
N LYS A 257 7.50 16.18 0.93
CA LYS A 257 6.84 17.46 0.61
C LYS A 257 5.33 17.35 0.63
N GLU A 258 4.84 16.21 0.19
CA GLU A 258 3.41 15.88 0.18
C GLU A 258 3.26 14.40 0.51
N SER A 259 2.29 14.07 1.34
CA SER A 259 1.88 12.68 1.56
C SER A 259 0.43 12.63 1.96
N ALA A 260 -0.35 11.85 1.25
CA ALA A 260 -1.73 11.54 1.58
C ALA A 260 -2.06 10.12 1.09
N THR A 261 -2.68 9.34 1.95
CA THR A 261 -3.23 8.05 1.58
C THR A 261 -4.63 7.93 2.15
N THR A 262 -5.54 7.35 1.38
CA THR A 262 -6.89 7.00 1.84
C THR A 262 -7.16 5.56 1.48
N HIS A 263 -7.64 4.78 2.44
CA HIS A 263 -8.14 3.43 2.25
C HIS A 263 -9.63 3.43 2.58
N LEU A 264 -10.44 2.79 1.75
CA LEU A 264 -11.83 2.48 2.04
C LEU A 264 -11.95 0.96 2.23
N PHE A 265 -12.43 0.56 3.38
CA PHE A 265 -12.48 -0.83 3.81
C PHE A 265 -13.93 -1.26 4.09
N ASP A 266 -14.35 -2.36 3.51
CA ASP A 266 -15.62 -3.00 3.80
C ASP A 266 -15.44 -3.95 4.99
N ARG A 267 -15.86 -3.52 6.18
CA ARG A 267 -15.77 -4.30 7.42
C ARG A 267 -16.66 -5.53 7.42
N GLU A 268 -17.81 -5.46 6.76
CA GLU A 268 -18.74 -6.58 6.71
C GLU A 268 -18.14 -7.73 5.89
N ARG A 269 -17.55 -7.41 4.73
CA ARG A 269 -16.91 -8.39 3.86
C ARG A 269 -15.42 -8.59 4.17
N GLY A 270 -14.82 -7.73 5.00
CA GLY A 270 -13.43 -7.83 5.43
C GLY A 270 -12.40 -7.65 4.32
N HIS A 271 -12.59 -6.66 3.44
CA HIS A 271 -11.64 -6.40 2.38
C HIS A 271 -11.49 -4.91 2.02
N LEU A 272 -10.35 -4.58 1.44
CA LEU A 272 -10.10 -3.26 0.86
C LEU A 272 -10.97 -3.07 -0.39
N VAL A 273 -11.71 -1.97 -0.45
CA VAL A 273 -12.51 -1.56 -1.61
C VAL A 273 -11.71 -0.65 -2.52
N SER A 274 -11.03 0.34 -1.95
CA SER A 274 -10.18 1.25 -2.73
C SER A 274 -9.02 1.80 -1.90
N LYS A 275 -7.96 2.16 -2.61
CA LYS A 275 -6.79 2.89 -2.11
C LYS A 275 -6.49 4.05 -3.04
N ASN A 276 -6.25 5.24 -2.48
CA ASN A 276 -5.65 6.36 -3.18
C ASN A 276 -4.44 6.81 -2.36
N ALA A 277 -3.28 6.85 -2.98
CA ALA A 277 -2.04 7.25 -2.32
C ALA A 277 -1.27 8.23 -3.21
N LYS A 278 -0.69 9.24 -2.59
CA LYS A 278 0.24 10.17 -3.22
C LYS A 278 1.36 10.49 -2.24
N VAL A 279 2.60 10.48 -2.74
CA VAL A 279 3.76 10.97 -2.00
C VAL A 279 4.68 11.73 -2.94
N ARG A 280 5.18 12.87 -2.48
CA ARG A 280 6.26 13.62 -3.13
C ARG A 280 7.41 13.79 -2.16
N ILE A 281 8.59 13.48 -2.64
CA ILE A 281 9.84 13.48 -1.90
C ILE A 281 10.84 14.31 -2.68
N ASP A 282 11.60 15.15 -2.00
CA ASP A 282 12.79 15.77 -2.58
C ASP A 282 13.96 15.78 -1.58
N GLY A 283 15.14 15.99 -2.09
CA GLY A 283 16.31 16.23 -1.25
C GLY A 283 17.62 15.90 -1.92
N PRO A 284 18.71 16.35 -1.31
CA PRO A 284 20.06 16.05 -1.77
C PRO A 284 20.44 14.59 -1.44
N LEU A 285 21.32 14.05 -2.26
CA LEU A 285 21.93 12.76 -2.05
C LEU A 285 23.36 12.77 -2.63
N THR A 286 24.20 11.86 -2.16
CA THR A 286 25.54 11.65 -2.68
C THR A 286 25.69 10.19 -3.06
N LEU A 287 26.06 9.94 -4.30
CA LEU A 287 26.24 8.60 -4.85
C LEU A 287 27.72 8.39 -5.18
N VAL A 288 28.20 7.16 -4.98
CA VAL A 288 29.48 6.71 -5.58
C VAL A 288 29.13 5.78 -6.74
N ILE A 289 29.54 6.17 -7.93
CA ILE A 289 29.31 5.45 -9.19
C ILE A 289 30.67 5.16 -9.83
N GLY A 290 31.05 3.88 -9.94
CA GLY A 290 32.34 3.47 -10.49
C GLY A 290 33.52 4.07 -9.72
N GLY A 291 33.39 4.30 -8.42
CA GLY A 291 34.43 4.89 -7.55
C GLY A 291 34.45 6.42 -7.53
N MET A 292 33.62 7.11 -8.29
CA MET A 292 33.50 8.56 -8.31
C MET A 292 32.35 9.01 -7.43
N GLU A 293 32.61 9.94 -6.51
CA GLU A 293 31.56 10.58 -5.69
C GLU A 293 30.88 11.68 -6.49
N LEU A 294 29.55 11.61 -6.56
CA LEU A 294 28.69 12.54 -7.30
C LEU A 294 27.63 13.09 -6.36
N GLU A 295 27.63 14.40 -6.18
CA GLU A 295 26.53 15.09 -5.52
C GLU A 295 25.33 15.19 -6.47
N GLY A 296 24.15 15.03 -5.91
CA GLY A 296 22.92 15.08 -6.66
C GLY A 296 21.71 15.48 -5.82
N LYS A 297 20.58 15.50 -6.49
CA LYS A 297 19.28 15.79 -5.91
C LYS A 297 18.25 14.90 -6.58
N VAL A 298 17.30 14.40 -5.81
CA VAL A 298 16.11 13.73 -6.32
C VAL A 298 14.86 14.57 -6.06
N ASP A 299 13.93 14.58 -7.01
CA ASP A 299 12.52 14.99 -6.85
C ASP A 299 11.68 13.84 -7.41
N LEU A 300 10.92 13.18 -6.55
CA LEU A 300 10.16 11.98 -6.85
C LEU A 300 8.71 12.17 -6.42
N THR A 301 7.79 11.95 -7.36
CA THR A 301 6.35 11.86 -7.07
C THR A 301 5.87 10.46 -7.44
N MET A 302 5.16 9.82 -6.52
CA MET A 302 4.48 8.53 -6.73
C MET A 302 2.99 8.70 -6.42
N GLU A 303 2.15 8.21 -7.31
CA GLU A 303 0.70 8.15 -7.12
C GLU A 303 0.21 6.73 -7.42
N GLU A 304 -0.73 6.25 -6.62
CA GLU A 304 -1.36 4.95 -6.78
C GLU A 304 -2.85 5.05 -6.53
N LYS A 305 -3.63 4.49 -7.43
CA LYS A 305 -5.06 4.28 -7.24
C LYS A 305 -5.36 2.81 -7.45
N SER A 306 -6.02 2.19 -6.50
CA SER A 306 -6.46 0.80 -6.60
C SER A 306 -7.93 0.70 -6.25
N THR A 307 -8.68 -0.08 -7.01
CA THR A 307 -10.12 -0.28 -6.80
C THR A 307 -10.47 -1.74 -7.05
N ARG A 308 -11.16 -2.34 -6.08
CA ARG A 308 -11.75 -3.66 -6.24
C ARG A 308 -12.94 -3.57 -7.20
N GLN A 309 -13.00 -4.47 -8.18
CA GLN A 309 -14.12 -4.60 -9.09
C GLN A 309 -15.24 -5.42 -8.45
N LYS A 310 -16.49 -5.09 -8.80
CA LYS A 310 -17.69 -5.79 -8.29
C LYS A 310 -17.82 -7.17 -8.90
#